data_de2db53e0e4a73a4b17fb02c458d79dd
#
_entry.id   de2db53e0e4a73a4b17fb02c458d79dd
#
_cell.length_a   1.000
_cell.length_b   1.000
_cell.length_c   1.000
_cell.angle_alpha   90.00
_cell.angle_beta   90.00
_cell.angle_gamma   90.00
#
_symmetry.space_group_name_H-M   'P 1'
#
loop_
_entity.id
_entity.type
_entity.pdbx_description
1 polymer ?
#
loop_
_entity_poly.entity_id
_entity_poly.type
_entity_poly.pdbx_seq_one_letter_code
_entity_poly.pdbx_strand_id
1 'polypeptide(L)'
;MSKLILLAATMLLLAACGGNDSKTNAVELRGDEYAFVMPETIESGWTTLEFTNTGGELHEFALAKLGGGRTVADVHRYLADPKSQQQPPPSWVQIRAGIPTLEGGEEAALTQELEPGRYVLLCFLDAPDGTSHIEHGMIRE
;
A
#
# COMPACT_ATOMS: atom_id res chain seq x y z
N MET A 1 55.11 26.79 50.33
CA MET A 1 55.16 26.41 48.89
C MET A 1 53.92 25.65 48.56
N SER A 2 52.85 26.37 48.13
CA SER A 2 51.56 25.73 47.78
C SER A 2 51.53 25.43 46.28
N LYS A 3 51.32 24.16 45.96
CA LYS A 3 51.11 23.72 44.56
C LYS A 3 49.61 23.80 44.22
N LEU A 4 49.29 24.72 43.31
CA LEU A 4 47.98 24.84 42.71
C LEU A 4 47.83 23.74 41.64
N ILE A 5 46.86 22.85 41.81
CA ILE A 5 46.48 21.84 40.82
C ILE A 5 45.31 22.39 40.01
N LEU A 6 45.55 22.70 38.75
CA LEU A 6 44.50 23.06 37.79
C LEU A 6 43.80 21.78 37.28
N LEU A 7 42.54 21.61 37.62
CA LEU A 7 41.68 20.58 36.99
C LEU A 7 41.12 21.15 35.69
N ALA A 8 41.54 20.61 34.56
CA ALA A 8 40.93 20.87 33.27
C ALA A 8 39.69 20.00 33.12
N ALA A 9 38.47 20.59 33.14
CA ALA A 9 37.25 19.93 32.86
C ALA A 9 37.06 19.80 31.33
N THR A 10 37.24 18.61 30.82
CA THR A 10 36.94 18.26 29.40
C THR A 10 35.43 18.09 29.22
N MET A 11 34.80 19.08 28.58
CA MET A 11 33.37 19.03 28.24
C MET A 11 33.20 18.20 27.00
N LEU A 12 32.67 16.98 27.18
CA LEU A 12 32.31 16.04 26.09
C LEU A 12 31.01 16.57 25.46
N LEU A 13 31.06 17.14 24.27
CA LEU A 13 29.89 17.45 23.45
C LEU A 13 29.37 16.12 22.85
N LEU A 14 28.30 15.58 23.43
CA LEU A 14 27.50 14.57 22.75
C LEU A 14 26.74 15.25 21.61
N ALA A 15 27.21 15.05 20.38
CA ALA A 15 26.42 15.32 19.19
C ALA A 15 25.23 14.32 19.17
N ALA A 16 24.06 14.79 19.56
CA ALA A 16 22.82 14.06 19.31
C ALA A 16 22.60 14.05 17.80
N CYS A 17 22.87 12.91 17.14
CA CYS A 17 22.34 12.62 15.82
C CYS A 17 20.83 12.58 15.94
N GLY A 18 20.15 13.68 15.62
CA GLY A 18 18.73 13.72 15.40
C GLY A 18 18.43 12.88 14.16
N GLY A 19 18.18 11.60 14.33
CA GLY A 19 17.56 10.77 13.30
C GLY A 19 16.21 11.40 12.99
N ASN A 20 16.00 11.75 11.73
CA ASN A 20 14.67 12.09 11.24
C ASN A 20 13.89 10.76 11.20
N ASP A 21 13.25 10.39 12.31
CA ASP A 21 12.31 9.27 12.34
C ASP A 21 11.13 9.66 11.46
N SER A 22 11.24 9.35 10.16
CA SER A 22 10.09 9.41 9.26
C SER A 22 9.07 8.41 9.79
N LYS A 23 8.05 8.92 10.47
CA LYS A 23 6.97 8.10 11.01
C LYS A 23 6.32 7.34 9.85
N THR A 24 6.42 6.02 9.89
CA THR A 24 5.72 5.16 8.94
C THR A 24 4.29 4.98 9.43
N ASN A 25 3.30 5.26 8.58
CA ASN A 25 1.91 4.99 8.88
C ASN A 25 1.66 3.49 8.74
N ALA A 26 0.88 2.90 9.67
CA ALA A 26 0.39 1.53 9.53
C ALA A 26 -1.10 1.57 9.18
N VAL A 27 -1.51 0.80 8.18
CA VAL A 27 -2.89 0.74 7.69
C VAL A 27 -3.29 -0.72 7.54
N GLU A 28 -4.30 -1.11 8.31
CA GLU A 28 -4.90 -2.42 8.21
C GLU A 28 -5.83 -2.50 6.98
N LEU A 29 -5.65 -3.54 6.19
CA LEU A 29 -6.46 -3.89 5.03
C LEU A 29 -6.98 -5.32 5.20
N ARG A 30 -8.22 -5.59 4.83
CA ARG A 30 -8.75 -6.94 4.79
C ARG A 30 -9.35 -7.24 3.42
N GLY A 31 -9.08 -8.44 2.93
CA GLY A 31 -9.81 -9.03 1.82
C GLY A 31 -10.91 -9.91 2.39
N ASP A 32 -12.17 -9.53 2.17
CA ASP A 32 -13.34 -10.25 2.66
C ASP A 32 -14.22 -10.60 1.46
N GLU A 33 -14.35 -11.88 1.18
CA GLU A 33 -14.96 -12.42 -0.05
C GLU A 33 -14.55 -11.57 -1.28
N TYR A 34 -15.42 -10.73 -1.81
CA TYR A 34 -15.12 -9.90 -2.98
C TYR A 34 -15.01 -8.40 -2.63
N ALA A 35 -14.49 -8.07 -1.45
CA ALA A 35 -14.38 -6.69 -1.01
C ALA A 35 -13.05 -6.41 -0.29
N PHE A 36 -12.48 -5.24 -0.53
CA PHE A 36 -11.44 -4.68 0.32
C PHE A 36 -12.05 -3.81 1.42
N VAL A 37 -11.77 -4.15 2.68
CA VAL A 37 -12.15 -3.37 3.86
C VAL A 37 -10.94 -2.58 4.31
N MET A 38 -11.03 -1.25 4.23
CA MET A 38 -9.94 -0.32 4.52
C MET A 38 -10.47 1.07 4.83
N PRO A 39 -9.67 1.97 5.42
CA PRO A 39 -10.03 3.39 5.54
C PRO A 39 -10.30 4.03 4.17
N GLU A 40 -11.22 5.01 4.13
CA GLU A 40 -11.53 5.76 2.89
C GLU A 40 -10.36 6.62 2.40
N THR A 41 -9.53 7.06 3.34
CA THR A 41 -8.34 7.87 3.05
C THR A 41 -7.15 7.39 3.84
N ILE A 42 -5.97 7.46 3.22
CA ILE A 42 -4.69 7.13 3.83
C ILE A 42 -3.80 8.36 3.74
N GLU A 43 -3.08 8.68 4.80
CA GLU A 43 -2.10 9.77 4.79
C GLU A 43 -0.96 9.45 3.83
N SER A 44 -0.51 10.47 3.07
CA SER A 44 0.65 10.34 2.20
C SER A 44 1.95 10.18 3.01
N GLY A 45 2.95 9.56 2.41
CA GLY A 45 4.25 9.27 3.02
C GLY A 45 4.52 7.77 3.11
N TRP A 46 5.53 7.39 3.88
CA TRP A 46 5.84 5.97 4.10
C TRP A 46 4.71 5.28 4.85
N THR A 47 4.16 4.25 4.22
CA THR A 47 2.99 3.54 4.74
C THR A 47 3.22 2.04 4.65
N THR A 48 3.02 1.34 5.76
CA THR A 48 2.94 -0.11 5.80
C THR A 48 1.47 -0.51 5.63
N LEU A 49 1.18 -1.23 4.57
CA LEU A 49 -0.11 -1.82 4.29
C LEU A 49 -0.08 -3.26 4.85
N GLU A 50 -0.87 -3.50 5.88
CA GLU A 50 -0.98 -4.79 6.56
C GLU A 50 -2.25 -5.48 6.05
N PHE A 51 -2.09 -6.48 5.20
CA PHE A 51 -3.20 -7.16 4.53
C PHE A 51 -3.45 -8.53 5.14
N THR A 52 -4.70 -8.78 5.54
CA THR A 52 -5.19 -10.06 5.99
C THR A 52 -6.27 -10.56 5.03
N ASN A 53 -6.14 -11.79 4.53
CA ASN A 53 -7.24 -12.46 3.85
C ASN A 53 -8.21 -13.01 4.91
N THR A 54 -9.39 -12.39 5.06
CA THR A 54 -10.45 -12.82 5.98
C THR A 54 -11.56 -13.61 5.28
N GLY A 55 -11.45 -13.78 3.95
CA GLY A 55 -12.38 -14.55 3.13
C GLY A 55 -12.09 -16.04 3.10
N GLY A 56 -12.95 -16.78 2.43
CA GLY A 56 -12.79 -18.24 2.21
C GLY A 56 -12.03 -18.57 0.93
N GLU A 57 -11.87 -17.62 0.03
CA GLU A 57 -11.16 -17.77 -1.24
C GLU A 57 -9.77 -17.16 -1.19
N LEU A 58 -8.99 -17.41 -2.24
CA LEU A 58 -7.68 -16.80 -2.41
C LEU A 58 -7.84 -15.31 -2.73
N HIS A 59 -7.06 -14.46 -2.08
CA HIS A 59 -7.02 -13.04 -2.37
C HIS A 59 -5.60 -12.53 -2.51
N GLU A 60 -5.46 -11.51 -3.35
CA GLU A 60 -4.25 -10.70 -3.51
C GLU A 60 -4.64 -9.23 -3.64
N PHE A 61 -3.69 -8.33 -3.68
CA PHE A 61 -3.97 -7.02 -4.25
C PHE A 61 -2.82 -6.47 -5.09
N ALA A 62 -3.18 -5.78 -6.15
CA ALA A 62 -2.33 -4.80 -6.83
C ALA A 62 -2.75 -3.39 -6.40
N LEU A 63 -1.77 -2.57 -6.03
CA LEU A 63 -1.95 -1.14 -5.73
C LEU A 63 -1.52 -0.33 -6.95
N ALA A 64 -2.46 0.42 -7.54
CA ALA A 64 -2.18 1.30 -8.66
C ALA A 64 -2.52 2.76 -8.36
N LYS A 65 -1.63 3.69 -8.73
CA LYS A 65 -1.92 5.13 -8.71
C LYS A 65 -2.63 5.52 -10.00
N LEU A 66 -3.72 6.31 -9.88
CA LEU A 66 -4.49 6.81 -10.99
C LEU A 66 -4.07 8.25 -11.32
N GLY A 67 -3.71 8.47 -12.59
CA GLY A 67 -3.34 9.79 -13.11
C GLY A 67 -4.51 10.51 -13.79
N GLY A 68 -4.34 11.80 -14.11
CA GLY A 68 -5.26 12.57 -14.96
C GLY A 68 -6.69 12.70 -14.43
N GLY A 69 -6.89 12.66 -13.10
CA GLY A 69 -8.23 12.77 -12.49
C GLY A 69 -9.12 11.54 -12.72
N ARG A 70 -8.54 10.41 -13.11
CA ARG A 70 -9.24 9.14 -13.30
C ARG A 70 -9.74 8.57 -11.98
N THR A 71 -10.77 7.74 -12.06
CA THR A 71 -11.48 7.15 -10.92
C THR A 71 -11.58 5.63 -11.09
N VAL A 72 -12.05 4.95 -10.05
CA VAL A 72 -12.37 3.51 -10.12
C VAL A 72 -13.35 3.19 -11.25
N ALA A 73 -14.29 4.09 -11.57
CA ALA A 73 -15.23 3.90 -12.69
C ALA A 73 -14.52 3.89 -14.06
N ASP A 74 -13.42 4.64 -14.22
CA ASP A 74 -12.61 4.58 -15.43
C ASP A 74 -11.84 3.25 -15.53
N VAL A 75 -11.39 2.73 -14.40
CA VAL A 75 -10.74 1.40 -14.34
C VAL A 75 -11.73 0.30 -14.74
N HIS A 76 -12.94 0.31 -14.18
CA HIS A 76 -13.99 -0.64 -14.56
C HIS A 76 -14.28 -0.59 -16.07
N ARG A 77 -14.44 0.61 -16.62
CA ARG A 77 -14.71 0.78 -18.06
C ARG A 77 -13.55 0.25 -18.91
N TYR A 78 -12.32 0.48 -18.48
CA TYR A 78 -11.14 -0.04 -19.16
C TYR A 78 -11.11 -1.57 -19.12
N LEU A 79 -11.33 -2.19 -17.97
CA LEU A 79 -11.28 -3.64 -17.80
C LEU A 79 -12.44 -4.36 -18.51
N ALA A 80 -13.60 -3.71 -18.64
CA ALA A 80 -14.75 -4.24 -19.36
C ALA A 80 -14.57 -4.24 -20.90
N ASP A 81 -13.58 -3.53 -21.44
CA ASP A 81 -13.30 -3.59 -22.88
C ASP A 81 -12.43 -4.82 -23.19
N PRO A 82 -12.90 -5.79 -24.00
CA PRO A 82 -12.14 -7.00 -24.34
C PRO A 82 -10.78 -6.72 -25.01
N LYS A 83 -10.63 -5.53 -25.61
CA LYS A 83 -9.37 -5.11 -26.24
C LYS A 83 -8.32 -4.66 -25.21
N SER A 84 -8.73 -4.30 -24.02
CA SER A 84 -7.83 -3.83 -22.97
C SER A 84 -6.82 -4.91 -22.55
N GLN A 85 -7.26 -6.16 -22.50
CA GLN A 85 -6.42 -7.31 -22.13
C GLN A 85 -5.34 -7.64 -23.16
N GLN A 86 -5.44 -7.09 -24.38
CA GLN A 86 -4.48 -7.27 -25.47
C GLN A 86 -3.51 -6.10 -25.60
N GLN A 87 -3.62 -5.10 -24.72
CA GLN A 87 -2.83 -3.88 -24.74
C GLN A 87 -2.12 -3.66 -23.40
N PRO A 88 -0.98 -2.98 -23.40
CA PRO A 88 -0.38 -2.53 -22.14
C PRO A 88 -1.36 -1.67 -21.34
N PRO A 89 -1.26 -1.68 -20.00
CA PRO A 89 -2.06 -0.77 -19.17
C PRO A 89 -1.92 0.69 -19.66
N PRO A 90 -2.99 1.48 -19.64
CA PRO A 90 -2.93 2.86 -20.06
C PRO A 90 -2.01 3.67 -19.16
N SER A 91 -1.37 4.70 -19.69
CA SER A 91 -0.37 5.51 -18.97
C SER A 91 -0.90 6.20 -17.70
N TRP A 92 -2.23 6.30 -17.55
CA TRP A 92 -2.86 6.83 -16.35
C TRP A 92 -3.02 5.79 -15.23
N VAL A 93 -2.72 4.50 -15.46
CA VAL A 93 -2.63 3.43 -14.45
C VAL A 93 -1.17 3.14 -14.19
N GLN A 94 -0.71 3.37 -12.97
CA GLN A 94 0.67 3.11 -12.57
C GLN A 94 0.67 2.11 -11.42
N ILE A 95 0.99 0.85 -11.70
CA ILE A 95 1.17 -0.16 -10.66
C ILE A 95 2.35 0.26 -9.78
N ARG A 96 2.13 0.35 -8.49
CA ARG A 96 3.12 0.82 -7.50
C ARG A 96 3.63 -0.31 -6.62
N ALA A 97 2.76 -1.22 -6.24
CA ALA A 97 3.07 -2.32 -5.33
C ALA A 97 1.99 -3.40 -5.41
N GLY A 98 2.14 -4.48 -4.66
CA GLY A 98 1.13 -5.51 -4.50
C GLY A 98 1.56 -6.54 -3.47
N ILE A 99 0.59 -7.30 -3.01
CA ILE A 99 0.79 -8.48 -2.16
C ILE A 99 0.39 -9.70 -2.98
N PRO A 100 1.20 -10.77 -2.96
CA PRO A 100 0.88 -12.00 -3.67
C PRO A 100 -0.36 -12.67 -3.09
N THR A 101 -0.86 -13.67 -3.79
CA THR A 101 -2.01 -14.49 -3.38
C THR A 101 -1.80 -15.08 -1.98
N LEU A 102 -2.80 -14.90 -1.11
CA LEU A 102 -2.89 -15.43 0.25
C LEU A 102 -4.10 -16.35 0.37
N GLU A 103 -3.94 -17.43 1.14
CA GLU A 103 -5.06 -18.27 1.58
C GLU A 103 -5.86 -17.60 2.70
N GLY A 104 -7.07 -18.10 2.97
CA GLY A 104 -7.90 -17.59 4.07
C GLY A 104 -7.19 -17.70 5.43
N GLY A 105 -7.12 -16.59 6.13
CA GLY A 105 -6.43 -16.45 7.42
C GLY A 105 -4.95 -16.07 7.31
N GLU A 106 -4.37 -16.01 6.12
CA GLU A 106 -2.99 -15.57 5.93
C GLU A 106 -2.89 -14.04 5.93
N GLU A 107 -1.70 -13.57 6.30
CA GLU A 107 -1.36 -12.15 6.41
C GLU A 107 -0.05 -11.86 5.68
N ALA A 108 0.04 -10.68 5.10
CA ALA A 108 1.28 -10.15 4.55
C ALA A 108 1.28 -8.62 4.66
N ALA A 109 2.47 -8.03 4.70
CA ALA A 109 2.62 -6.59 4.75
C ALA A 109 3.63 -6.11 3.72
N LEU A 110 3.42 -4.92 3.22
CA LEU A 110 4.39 -4.20 2.41
C LEU A 110 4.48 -2.74 2.85
N THR A 111 5.68 -2.18 2.77
CA THR A 111 5.90 -0.75 3.02
C THR A 111 6.19 -0.05 1.70
N GLN A 112 5.41 0.99 1.42
CA GLN A 112 5.48 1.78 0.20
C GLN A 112 5.35 3.27 0.53
N GLU A 113 6.11 4.10 -0.17
CA GLU A 113 5.89 5.55 -0.11
C GLU A 113 4.68 5.92 -0.98
N LEU A 114 3.64 6.45 -0.34
CA LEU A 114 2.43 6.92 -1.01
C LEU A 114 2.51 8.42 -1.23
N GLU A 115 2.66 8.83 -2.49
CA GLU A 115 2.52 10.23 -2.87
C GLU A 115 1.06 10.67 -2.82
N PRO A 116 0.74 11.97 -2.62
CA PRO A 116 -0.64 12.43 -2.73
C PRO A 116 -1.27 12.05 -4.08
N GLY A 117 -2.53 11.59 -4.05
CA GLY A 117 -3.23 11.19 -5.26
C GLY A 117 -4.32 10.16 -5.02
N ARG A 118 -4.91 9.69 -6.11
CA ARG A 118 -5.89 8.61 -6.09
C ARG A 118 -5.20 7.29 -6.35
N TYR A 119 -5.60 6.30 -5.58
CA TYR A 119 -5.12 4.93 -5.72
C TYR A 119 -6.29 3.97 -5.82
N VAL A 120 -6.04 2.82 -6.40
CA VAL A 120 -7.01 1.73 -6.47
C VAL A 120 -6.32 0.43 -6.08
N LEU A 121 -7.01 -0.38 -5.27
CA LEU A 121 -6.66 -1.76 -5.00
C LEU A 121 -7.53 -2.66 -5.89
N LEU A 122 -6.92 -3.72 -6.47
CA LEU A 122 -7.59 -4.67 -7.34
C LEU A 122 -7.13 -6.09 -6.99
N CYS A 123 -8.07 -7.05 -6.99
CA CYS A 123 -7.76 -8.48 -6.97
C CYS A 123 -8.03 -9.06 -8.36
N PHE A 124 -6.98 -9.55 -9.04
CA PHE A 124 -7.09 -10.07 -10.41
C PHE A 124 -7.41 -11.56 -10.48
N LEU A 125 -7.67 -12.21 -9.35
CA LEU A 125 -8.01 -13.63 -9.31
C LEU A 125 -9.43 -13.86 -9.86
N ASP A 126 -9.65 -15.09 -10.33
CA ASP A 126 -10.96 -15.55 -10.73
C ASP A 126 -11.59 -16.38 -9.59
N ALA A 127 -12.88 -16.19 -9.39
CA ALA A 127 -13.70 -16.98 -8.48
C ALA A 127 -13.99 -18.38 -9.07
N PRO A 128 -14.43 -19.34 -8.25
CA PRO A 128 -14.77 -20.70 -8.72
C PRO A 128 -15.83 -20.76 -9.84
N ASP A 129 -16.64 -19.73 -9.97
CA ASP A 129 -17.63 -19.60 -11.06
C ASP A 129 -17.03 -19.11 -12.39
N GLY A 130 -15.73 -18.78 -12.41
CA GLY A 130 -15.00 -18.25 -13.55
C GLY A 130 -15.18 -16.75 -13.78
N THR A 131 -15.83 -16.04 -12.86
CA THR A 131 -15.94 -14.58 -12.88
C THR A 131 -14.80 -13.97 -12.11
N SER A 132 -14.21 -12.85 -12.58
CA SER A 132 -13.11 -12.21 -11.85
C SER A 132 -13.58 -11.58 -10.53
N HIS A 133 -12.71 -11.57 -9.52
CA HIS A 133 -13.00 -10.90 -8.24
C HIS A 133 -13.32 -9.41 -8.43
N ILE A 134 -12.73 -8.77 -9.46
CA ILE A 134 -13.07 -7.38 -9.81
C ILE A 134 -14.52 -7.25 -10.26
N GLU A 135 -15.02 -8.18 -11.07
CA GLU A 135 -16.43 -8.17 -11.53
C GLU A 135 -17.38 -8.45 -10.37
N HIS A 136 -16.98 -9.25 -9.37
CA HIS A 136 -17.70 -9.43 -8.11
C HIS A 136 -17.62 -8.21 -7.19
N GLY A 137 -16.75 -7.24 -7.47
CA GLY A 137 -16.66 -5.98 -6.72
C GLY A 137 -15.35 -5.79 -5.94
N MET A 138 -14.37 -6.70 -6.06
CA MET A 138 -13.10 -6.61 -5.34
C MET A 138 -12.15 -5.60 -5.98
N ILE A 139 -12.61 -4.36 -5.97
CA ILE A 139 -11.88 -3.16 -6.38
C ILE A 139 -12.25 -2.02 -5.45
N ARG A 140 -11.26 -1.25 -4.98
CA ARG A 140 -11.46 -0.17 -4.00
C ARG A 140 -10.58 1.04 -4.30
N GLU A 141 -11.17 2.27 -4.31
CA GLU A 141 -10.46 3.56 -4.33
C GLU A 141 -10.22 4.04 -2.90
#